data_1787d593a8f01f353f53074647c7a001
#
_entry.id   1787d593a8f01f353f53074647c7a001
#
_cell.length_a   1.000
_cell.length_b   1.000
_cell.length_c   1.000
_cell.angle_alpha   90.00
_cell.angle_beta   90.00
_cell.angle_gamma   90.00
#
_symmetry.space_group_name_H-M   'P 1'
#
loop_
_entity.id
_entity.type
_entity.pdbx_description
1 polymer ?
#
loop_
_entity_poly.entity_id
_entity_poly.type
_entity_poly.pdbx_seq_one_letter_code
_entity_poly.pdbx_strand_id
1 'polypeptide(L)'
;KTAGKDDIIAATKKPLAGSRSKETVKKSATSKNPRIILKADNSGSLEALTDLVAALPGEIKFEIVETGVGNIKENDIKMAAAVQAAIAGFRVNIDKAAENIAKISGVNIITAEIIYDLLKSLERRLKEIELLIGSELEVLAVFGKPKPAAGSGKKQVIGGKAIRGLIKNKSDFEILRGEKSLGFGRLKNLQ
;
A
#
# COMPACT_ATOMS: atom_id res chain seq x y z
N LYS A 1 -0.37 -17.89 -38.43
CA LYS A 1 -0.54 -18.34 -37.03
C LYS A 1 0.06 -17.27 -36.15
N THR A 2 -0.79 -16.37 -35.68
CA THR A 2 -0.47 -15.25 -34.79
C THR A 2 -0.24 -15.80 -33.40
N ALA A 3 1.00 -15.73 -32.91
CA ALA A 3 1.34 -16.00 -31.52
C ALA A 3 0.73 -14.90 -30.66
N GLY A 4 -0.08 -15.31 -29.68
CA GLY A 4 -0.72 -14.41 -28.73
C GLY A 4 0.33 -13.60 -27.96
N LYS A 5 0.07 -12.31 -27.81
CA LYS A 5 0.81 -11.43 -26.93
C LYS A 5 0.46 -11.81 -25.50
N ASP A 6 1.29 -12.64 -24.88
CA ASP A 6 1.16 -12.96 -23.47
C ASP A 6 1.81 -11.84 -22.67
N ASP A 7 0.98 -11.11 -21.93
CA ASP A 7 1.43 -10.02 -21.04
C ASP A 7 2.23 -10.59 -19.86
N ILE A 8 3.50 -10.19 -19.77
CA ILE A 8 4.40 -10.57 -18.69
C ILE A 8 4.46 -9.42 -17.68
N ILE A 9 4.00 -9.67 -16.47
CA ILE A 9 3.98 -8.69 -15.37
C ILE A 9 5.12 -8.98 -14.41
N ALA A 10 5.95 -7.99 -14.10
CA ALA A 10 7.04 -8.09 -13.14
C ALA A 10 6.72 -7.34 -11.84
N ALA A 11 6.67 -8.07 -10.71
CA ALA A 11 6.44 -7.50 -9.38
C ALA A 11 7.72 -7.51 -8.53
N THR A 12 8.03 -6.41 -7.86
CA THR A 12 9.20 -6.32 -6.98
C THR A 12 8.87 -6.76 -5.57
N LYS A 13 9.63 -7.70 -5.02
CA LYS A 13 9.51 -8.20 -3.64
C LYS A 13 10.54 -7.53 -2.73
N LYS A 14 10.13 -7.20 -1.51
CA LYS A 14 10.89 -6.57 -0.43
C LYS A 14 12.07 -7.43 0.01
N PRO A 15 13.24 -6.85 0.41
CA PRO A 15 14.33 -7.62 0.98
C PRO A 15 13.97 -8.18 2.37
N LEU A 16 14.27 -9.45 2.59
CA LEU A 16 14.14 -10.11 3.89
C LEU A 16 15.17 -9.56 4.87
N ALA A 17 14.70 -8.93 5.94
CA ALA A 17 15.47 -8.81 7.18
C ALA A 17 14.79 -9.69 8.24
N GLY A 18 15.58 -10.47 8.90
CA GLY A 18 15.29 -11.66 9.63
C GLY A 18 14.27 -11.65 10.76
N SER A 19 13.81 -12.86 11.02
CA SER A 19 13.38 -13.46 12.28
C SER A 19 11.96 -13.21 12.78
N ARG A 20 11.18 -14.32 12.69
CA ARG A 20 10.09 -14.78 13.58
C ARG A 20 8.87 -13.91 13.82
N SER A 21 7.82 -14.22 13.10
CA SER A 21 6.65 -15.00 13.58
C SER A 21 5.71 -15.26 12.41
N LYS A 22 5.27 -16.51 12.29
CA LYS A 22 4.26 -16.96 11.31
C LYS A 22 2.92 -16.35 11.72
N GLU A 23 2.49 -15.33 11.02
CA GLU A 23 1.07 -15.06 10.87
C GLU A 23 0.74 -15.05 9.39
N THR A 24 0.08 -16.12 9.00
CA THR A 24 -0.58 -16.29 7.71
C THR A 24 -1.68 -15.25 7.57
N VAL A 25 -1.34 -14.06 7.08
CA VAL A 25 -2.34 -13.12 6.59
C VAL A 25 -2.85 -13.70 5.27
N LYS A 26 -4.02 -14.36 5.34
CA LYS A 26 -4.80 -14.69 4.15
C LYS A 26 -5.04 -13.40 3.37
N LYS A 27 -4.44 -13.28 2.18
CA LYS A 27 -4.79 -12.27 1.18
C LYS A 27 -6.25 -12.44 0.80
N SER A 28 -7.14 -11.70 1.43
CA SER A 28 -8.43 -11.40 0.83
C SER A 28 -8.18 -10.34 -0.24
N ALA A 29 -8.46 -10.68 -1.48
CA ALA A 29 -8.49 -9.75 -2.59
C ALA A 29 -9.57 -8.69 -2.32
N THR A 30 -9.17 -7.55 -1.79
CA THR A 30 -10.09 -6.46 -1.49
C THR A 30 -9.37 -5.16 -1.69
N SER A 31 -9.97 -4.28 -2.50
CA SER A 31 -9.65 -2.88 -2.78
C SER A 31 -8.18 -2.48 -2.52
N LYS A 32 -7.50 -2.07 -3.57
CA LYS A 32 -6.08 -1.65 -3.54
C LYS A 32 -5.81 -0.46 -2.61
N ASN A 33 -6.86 0.21 -2.15
CA ASN A 33 -6.81 1.42 -1.35
C ASN A 33 -7.01 1.10 0.14
N PRO A 34 -6.17 1.65 1.03
CA PRO A 34 -6.36 1.50 2.46
C PRO A 34 -7.63 2.23 2.91
N ARG A 35 -8.40 1.57 3.78
CA ARG A 35 -9.65 2.12 4.32
C ARG A 35 -9.38 2.99 5.53
N ILE A 36 -10.16 4.06 5.67
CA ILE A 36 -10.04 4.98 6.78
C ILE A 36 -11.40 5.47 7.27
N ILE A 37 -11.52 5.62 8.58
CA ILE A 37 -12.63 6.30 9.26
C ILE A 37 -12.12 7.65 9.73
N LEU A 38 -12.87 8.73 9.47
CA LEU A 38 -12.50 10.08 9.87
C LEU A 38 -13.37 10.55 11.04
N LYS A 39 -12.73 11.11 12.07
CA LYS A 39 -13.41 11.71 13.23
C LYS A 39 -12.89 13.12 13.44
N ALA A 40 -13.77 14.06 13.75
CA ALA A 40 -13.39 15.43 14.09
C ALA A 40 -14.22 16.00 15.24
N ASP A 41 -13.77 17.09 15.83
CA ASP A 41 -14.43 17.78 16.94
C ASP A 41 -15.79 18.36 16.53
N ASN A 42 -15.94 18.81 15.28
CA ASN A 42 -17.16 19.41 14.75
C ASN A 42 -17.32 19.11 13.24
N SER A 43 -18.49 19.44 12.68
CA SER A 43 -18.83 19.15 11.28
C SER A 43 -17.98 19.92 10.28
N GLY A 44 -17.66 21.19 10.54
CA GLY A 44 -16.81 21.98 9.65
C GLY A 44 -15.37 21.46 9.59
N SER A 45 -14.82 21.05 10.74
CA SER A 45 -13.52 20.37 10.79
C SER A 45 -13.55 19.03 10.06
N LEU A 46 -14.63 18.27 10.14
CA LEU A 46 -14.80 16.99 9.48
C LEU A 46 -14.85 17.12 7.97
N GLU A 47 -15.60 18.10 7.46
CA GLU A 47 -15.69 18.43 6.04
C GLU A 47 -14.30 18.81 5.49
N ALA A 48 -13.63 19.77 6.14
CA ALA A 48 -12.27 20.16 5.75
C ALA A 48 -11.28 19.00 5.78
N LEU A 49 -11.35 18.13 6.80
CA LEU A 49 -10.49 16.94 6.90
C LEU A 49 -10.77 15.96 5.76
N THR A 50 -12.04 15.76 5.42
CA THR A 50 -12.46 14.85 4.34
C THR A 50 -11.89 15.31 2.99
N ASP A 51 -12.01 16.58 2.68
CA ASP A 51 -11.49 17.18 1.44
C ASP A 51 -9.96 17.08 1.36
N LEU A 52 -9.28 17.40 2.46
CA LEU A 52 -7.82 17.34 2.52
C LEU A 52 -7.28 15.91 2.41
N VAL A 53 -7.95 14.93 3.02
CA VAL A 53 -7.56 13.51 2.89
C VAL A 53 -7.79 13.01 1.47
N ALA A 54 -8.87 13.41 0.82
CA ALA A 54 -9.14 13.07 -0.59
C ALA A 54 -8.11 13.70 -1.55
N ALA A 55 -7.59 14.89 -1.22
CA ALA A 55 -6.60 15.63 -1.99
C ALA A 55 -5.15 15.17 -1.75
N LEU A 56 -4.88 14.26 -0.80
CA LEU A 56 -3.54 13.77 -0.52
C LEU A 56 -2.84 13.27 -1.80
N PRO A 57 -1.55 13.61 -2.01
CA PRO A 57 -0.80 13.17 -3.18
C PRO A 57 -0.48 11.68 -3.11
N GLY A 58 -0.30 11.01 -4.26
CA GLY A 58 0.08 9.61 -4.38
C GLY A 58 -0.84 8.82 -5.32
N GLU A 59 -0.37 7.66 -5.76
CA GLU A 59 -1.14 6.75 -6.60
C GLU A 59 -2.18 5.98 -5.79
N ILE A 60 -1.89 5.72 -4.50
CA ILE A 60 -2.79 5.07 -3.56
C ILE A 60 -3.51 6.15 -2.75
N LYS A 61 -4.82 6.05 -2.68
CA LYS A 61 -5.68 6.95 -1.92
C LYS A 61 -6.34 6.22 -0.76
N PHE A 62 -6.72 6.96 0.27
CA PHE A 62 -7.61 6.38 1.29
C PHE A 62 -9.02 6.23 0.74
N GLU A 63 -9.62 5.07 1.02
CA GLU A 63 -11.05 4.84 0.88
C GLU A 63 -11.72 5.25 2.20
N ILE A 64 -12.39 6.39 2.21
CA ILE A 64 -13.12 6.88 3.40
C ILE A 64 -14.39 6.05 3.52
N VAL A 65 -14.47 5.20 4.53
CA VAL A 65 -15.61 4.29 4.74
C VAL A 65 -16.66 4.85 5.68
N GLU A 66 -16.24 5.74 6.59
CA GLU A 66 -17.14 6.42 7.50
C GLU A 66 -16.55 7.74 7.98
N THR A 67 -17.44 8.68 8.31
CA THR A 67 -17.07 9.95 8.94
C THR A 67 -17.98 10.21 10.14
N GLY A 68 -17.44 10.85 11.19
CA GLY A 68 -18.23 11.13 12.37
C GLY A 68 -17.68 12.27 13.22
N VAL A 69 -18.56 12.91 13.97
CA VAL A 69 -18.22 14.00 14.90
C VAL A 69 -18.10 13.46 16.34
N GLY A 70 -17.12 13.98 17.06
CA GLY A 70 -16.89 13.66 18.48
C GLY A 70 -15.79 12.61 18.70
N ASN A 71 -15.60 12.23 19.96
CA ASN A 71 -14.54 11.32 20.39
C ASN A 71 -14.62 9.94 19.75
N ILE A 72 -13.47 9.28 19.67
CA ILE A 72 -13.36 7.91 19.19
C ILE A 72 -13.84 6.95 20.27
N LYS A 73 -14.89 6.21 19.98
CA LYS A 73 -15.58 5.27 20.89
C LYS A 73 -15.34 3.82 20.50
N GLU A 74 -15.74 2.90 21.37
CA GLU A 74 -15.64 1.46 21.11
C GLU A 74 -16.29 1.01 19.79
N ASN A 75 -17.45 1.60 19.46
CA ASN A 75 -18.15 1.22 18.20
C ASN A 75 -17.33 1.60 16.98
N ASP A 76 -16.64 2.75 16.99
CA ASP A 76 -15.76 3.17 15.90
C ASP A 76 -14.61 2.15 15.72
N ILE A 77 -14.06 1.63 16.83
CA ILE A 77 -13.01 0.62 16.78
C ILE A 77 -13.53 -0.71 16.24
N LYS A 78 -14.70 -1.16 16.73
CA LYS A 78 -15.31 -2.42 16.25
C LYS A 78 -15.61 -2.36 14.76
N MET A 79 -16.11 -1.21 14.30
CA MET A 79 -16.37 -0.99 12.88
C MET A 79 -15.08 -0.96 12.08
N ALA A 80 -14.06 -0.21 12.52
CA ALA A 80 -12.75 -0.16 11.88
C ALA A 80 -12.12 -1.55 11.77
N ALA A 81 -12.21 -2.37 12.81
CA ALA A 81 -11.73 -3.75 12.82
C ALA A 81 -12.46 -4.62 11.79
N ALA A 82 -13.81 -4.51 11.72
CA ALA A 82 -14.62 -5.29 10.79
C ALA A 82 -14.31 -5.00 9.32
N VAL A 83 -14.05 -3.73 8.98
CA VAL A 83 -13.74 -3.30 7.61
C VAL A 83 -12.25 -3.17 7.33
N GLN A 84 -11.39 -3.50 8.31
CA GLN A 84 -9.93 -3.37 8.23
C GLN A 84 -9.48 -1.93 7.90
N ALA A 85 -10.14 -0.95 8.51
CA ALA A 85 -9.82 0.47 8.37
C ALA A 85 -8.88 0.97 9.46
N ALA A 86 -8.13 2.03 9.17
CA ALA A 86 -7.52 2.88 10.19
C ALA A 86 -8.51 3.96 10.64
N ILE A 87 -8.25 4.59 11.77
CA ILE A 87 -9.04 5.75 12.24
C ILE A 87 -8.14 6.98 12.28
N ALA A 88 -8.56 8.06 11.67
CA ALA A 88 -7.92 9.37 11.80
C ALA A 88 -8.82 10.31 12.57
N GLY A 89 -8.29 10.90 13.64
CA GLY A 89 -8.99 11.82 14.52
C GLY A 89 -8.36 13.22 14.54
N PHE A 90 -9.14 14.24 14.23
CA PHE A 90 -8.73 15.64 14.33
C PHE A 90 -9.37 16.32 15.52
N ARG A 91 -8.55 16.75 16.50
CA ARG A 91 -8.97 17.41 17.73
C ARG A 91 -9.99 16.59 18.54
N VAL A 92 -9.86 15.28 18.52
CA VAL A 92 -10.71 14.35 19.28
C VAL A 92 -9.87 13.47 20.19
N ASN A 93 -10.46 13.06 21.30
CA ASN A 93 -9.86 12.14 22.24
C ASN A 93 -10.32 10.70 21.95
N ILE A 94 -9.56 9.75 22.48
CA ILE A 94 -9.90 8.33 22.43
C ILE A 94 -10.41 7.95 23.82
N ASP A 95 -11.59 7.34 23.90
CA ASP A 95 -12.10 6.81 25.14
C ASP A 95 -11.20 5.66 25.63
N LYS A 96 -10.95 5.56 26.95
CA LYS A 96 -10.06 4.52 27.53
C LYS A 96 -10.45 3.11 27.15
N ALA A 97 -11.75 2.83 27.07
CA ALA A 97 -12.25 1.53 26.63
C ALA A 97 -11.94 1.28 25.15
N ALA A 98 -12.09 2.29 24.30
CA ALA A 98 -11.76 2.23 22.88
C ALA A 98 -10.26 1.96 22.65
N GLU A 99 -9.38 2.61 23.43
CA GLU A 99 -7.93 2.41 23.34
C GLU A 99 -7.52 0.95 23.61
N ASN A 100 -8.11 0.32 24.63
CA ASN A 100 -7.85 -1.07 24.97
C ASN A 100 -8.30 -2.02 23.84
N ILE A 101 -9.49 -1.80 23.30
CA ILE A 101 -10.03 -2.60 22.20
C ILE A 101 -9.17 -2.42 20.93
N ALA A 102 -8.73 -1.19 20.64
CA ALA A 102 -7.87 -0.93 19.48
C ALA A 102 -6.54 -1.71 19.54
N LYS A 103 -5.91 -1.76 20.73
CA LYS A 103 -4.68 -2.55 20.95
C LYS A 103 -4.90 -4.03 20.71
N ILE A 104 -6.03 -4.58 21.18
CA ILE A 104 -6.36 -6.01 21.00
C ILE A 104 -6.71 -6.31 19.54
N SER A 105 -7.49 -5.44 18.89
CA SER A 105 -7.97 -5.63 17.52
C SER A 105 -6.94 -5.24 16.45
N GLY A 106 -5.81 -4.62 16.84
CA GLY A 106 -4.78 -4.17 15.90
C GLY A 106 -5.22 -2.99 15.02
N VAL A 107 -6.26 -2.24 15.44
CA VAL A 107 -6.73 -1.05 14.72
C VAL A 107 -5.74 0.08 14.91
N ASN A 108 -5.27 0.66 13.81
CA ASN A 108 -4.37 1.81 13.84
C ASN A 108 -5.17 3.09 14.02
N ILE A 109 -4.84 3.88 15.05
CA ILE A 109 -5.47 5.17 15.33
C ILE A 109 -4.41 6.25 15.23
N ILE A 110 -4.70 7.31 14.49
CA ILE A 110 -3.85 8.48 14.31
C ILE A 110 -4.66 9.71 14.71
N THR A 111 -4.25 10.38 15.79
CA THR A 111 -4.91 11.61 16.24
C THR A 111 -3.92 12.77 16.23
N ALA A 112 -4.41 13.97 15.97
CA ALA A 112 -3.63 15.19 16.06
C ALA A 112 -4.54 16.40 16.36
N GLU A 113 -3.96 17.41 17.02
CA GLU A 113 -4.62 18.70 17.28
C GLU A 113 -4.41 19.68 16.12
N ILE A 114 -3.33 19.49 15.34
CA ILE A 114 -2.98 20.30 14.18
C ILE A 114 -3.27 19.48 12.90
N ILE A 115 -4.09 20.04 12.02
CA ILE A 115 -4.54 19.32 10.81
C ILE A 115 -3.37 18.93 9.90
N TYR A 116 -2.35 19.78 9.77
CA TYR A 116 -1.17 19.49 8.95
C TYR A 116 -0.32 18.33 9.49
N ASP A 117 -0.26 18.16 10.81
CA ASP A 117 0.46 17.03 11.42
C ASP A 117 -0.29 15.71 11.20
N LEU A 118 -1.64 15.77 11.25
CA LEU A 118 -2.48 14.63 10.90
C LEU A 118 -2.24 14.22 9.44
N LEU A 119 -2.29 15.18 8.51
CA LEU A 119 -2.08 14.92 7.08
C LEU A 119 -0.69 14.35 6.80
N LYS A 120 0.38 14.89 7.40
CA LYS A 120 1.74 14.33 7.28
C LYS A 120 1.82 12.89 7.76
N SER A 121 1.13 12.57 8.86
CA SER A 121 1.08 11.20 9.40
C SER A 121 0.34 10.25 8.46
N LEU A 122 -0.75 10.71 7.85
CA LEU A 122 -1.51 9.96 6.85
C LEU A 122 -0.71 9.77 5.55
N GLU A 123 -0.03 10.82 5.06
CA GLU A 123 0.87 10.70 3.89
C GLU A 123 1.99 9.69 4.13
N ARG A 124 2.63 9.74 5.30
CA ARG A 124 3.65 8.78 5.67
C ARG A 124 3.09 7.36 5.65
N ARG A 125 1.88 7.17 6.18
CA ARG A 125 1.21 5.87 6.17
C ARG A 125 0.90 5.37 4.76
N LEU A 126 0.43 6.24 3.86
CA LEU A 126 0.23 5.89 2.44
C LEU A 126 1.54 5.45 1.79
N LYS A 127 2.63 6.20 1.99
CA LYS A 127 3.96 5.85 1.46
C LYS A 127 4.46 4.49 1.99
N GLU A 128 4.24 4.20 3.27
CA GLU A 128 4.58 2.89 3.86
C GLU A 128 3.78 1.76 3.19
N ILE A 129 2.48 1.95 2.98
CA ILE A 129 1.60 0.99 2.31
C ILE A 129 2.01 0.81 0.85
N GLU A 130 2.31 1.90 0.14
CA GLU A 130 2.79 1.88 -1.24
C GLU A 130 4.08 1.06 -1.38
N LEU A 131 5.02 1.22 -0.45
CA LEU A 131 6.24 0.42 -0.39
C LEU A 131 5.97 -1.07 -0.12
N LEU A 132 4.92 -1.39 0.65
CA LEU A 132 4.54 -2.76 0.99
C LEU A 132 3.82 -3.49 -0.15
N ILE A 133 3.02 -2.76 -0.94
CA ILE A 133 2.26 -3.32 -2.05
C ILE A 133 3.18 -3.73 -3.21
N GLY A 134 4.38 -3.15 -3.26
CA GLY A 134 5.36 -3.41 -4.32
C GLY A 134 5.10 -2.60 -5.59
N SER A 135 6.08 -2.61 -6.46
CA SER A 135 6.01 -1.95 -7.77
C SER A 135 5.69 -3.00 -8.85
N GLU A 136 4.82 -2.67 -9.80
CA GLU A 136 4.46 -3.51 -10.92
C GLU A 136 4.94 -2.86 -12.23
N LEU A 137 5.61 -3.64 -13.09
CA LEU A 137 6.02 -3.25 -14.43
C LEU A 137 5.38 -4.19 -15.44
N GLU A 138 4.63 -3.66 -16.38
CA GLU A 138 4.17 -4.40 -17.56
C GLU A 138 5.29 -4.44 -18.60
N VAL A 139 5.68 -5.64 -19.00
CA VAL A 139 6.69 -5.82 -20.06
C VAL A 139 6.03 -5.70 -21.42
N LEU A 140 6.33 -4.61 -22.15
CA LEU A 140 5.78 -4.34 -23.47
C LEU A 140 6.66 -4.93 -24.59
N ALA A 141 7.98 -4.97 -24.38
CA ALA A 141 8.92 -5.48 -25.36
C ALA A 141 10.14 -6.10 -24.70
N VAL A 142 10.67 -7.11 -25.35
CA VAL A 142 11.91 -7.78 -24.95
C VAL A 142 12.93 -7.57 -26.05
N PHE A 143 14.05 -6.93 -25.73
CA PHE A 143 15.07 -6.57 -26.72
C PHE A 143 16.28 -7.49 -26.62
N GLY A 144 16.67 -8.01 -27.78
CA GLY A 144 17.88 -8.82 -27.92
C GLY A 144 17.77 -10.26 -27.40
N LYS A 145 18.72 -11.10 -27.83
CA LYS A 145 18.86 -12.46 -27.29
C LYS A 145 19.49 -12.39 -25.88
N PRO A 146 19.07 -13.23 -24.92
CA PRO A 146 19.69 -13.27 -23.60
C PRO A 146 21.18 -13.54 -23.73
N LYS A 147 22.01 -12.56 -23.31
CA LYS A 147 23.47 -12.75 -23.29
C LYS A 147 23.86 -13.47 -22.00
N PRO A 148 24.68 -14.53 -22.07
CA PRO A 148 25.23 -15.15 -20.87
C PRO A 148 26.04 -14.09 -20.09
N ALA A 149 25.74 -13.92 -18.81
CA ALA A 149 26.56 -13.10 -17.93
C ALA A 149 27.61 -13.98 -17.26
N ALA A 150 28.78 -13.44 -16.95
CA ALA A 150 29.76 -14.11 -16.10
C ALA A 150 29.11 -14.38 -14.72
N GLY A 151 28.81 -15.65 -14.43
CA GLY A 151 27.94 -16.09 -13.35
C GLY A 151 26.60 -16.54 -13.94
N SER A 152 25.92 -17.48 -13.31
CA SER A 152 24.77 -18.26 -13.83
C SER A 152 23.49 -17.47 -14.20
N GLY A 153 23.57 -16.17 -14.46
CA GLY A 153 22.42 -15.31 -14.78
C GLY A 153 22.43 -14.82 -16.25
N LYS A 154 21.28 -14.84 -16.92
CA LYS A 154 21.09 -14.26 -18.26
C LYS A 154 20.72 -12.78 -18.12
N LYS A 155 21.44 -11.89 -18.84
CA LYS A 155 21.07 -10.47 -18.96
C LYS A 155 20.16 -10.27 -20.14
N GLN A 156 19.06 -9.54 -19.93
CA GLN A 156 18.12 -9.18 -20.97
C GLN A 156 17.68 -7.73 -20.80
N VAL A 157 17.48 -7.03 -21.90
CA VAL A 157 16.90 -5.68 -21.90
C VAL A 157 15.41 -5.82 -22.19
N ILE A 158 14.60 -5.25 -21.30
CA ILE A 158 13.15 -5.23 -21.44
C ILE A 158 12.68 -3.78 -21.50
N GLY A 159 11.73 -3.49 -22.35
CA GLY A 159 10.96 -2.25 -22.35
C GLY A 159 9.63 -2.50 -21.68
N GLY A 160 9.24 -1.63 -20.77
CA GLY A 160 7.98 -1.79 -20.05
C GLY A 160 7.44 -0.46 -19.56
N LYS A 161 6.18 -0.51 -19.09
CA LYS A 161 5.47 0.61 -18.46
C LYS A 161 5.26 0.28 -17.00
N ALA A 162 5.65 1.19 -16.11
CA ALA A 162 5.27 1.07 -14.71
C ALA A 162 3.74 1.22 -14.59
N ILE A 163 3.09 0.18 -14.07
CA ILE A 163 1.63 0.19 -13.80
C ILE A 163 1.39 0.73 -12.40
N ARG A 164 2.29 0.41 -11.46
CA ARG A 164 2.17 0.80 -10.06
C ARG A 164 3.52 0.96 -9.41
N GLY A 165 3.57 1.89 -8.44
CA GLY A 165 4.70 2.12 -7.55
C GLY A 165 5.96 2.64 -8.25
N LEU A 166 7.01 2.80 -7.47
CA LEU A 166 8.30 3.30 -7.94
C LEU A 166 9.29 2.14 -8.14
N ILE A 167 9.74 1.96 -9.37
CA ILE A 167 10.76 0.97 -9.70
C ILE A 167 12.13 1.56 -9.43
N LYS A 168 12.91 0.90 -8.57
CA LYS A 168 14.26 1.34 -8.22
C LYS A 168 15.33 0.47 -8.88
N ASN A 169 16.49 1.08 -9.19
CA ASN A 169 17.67 0.34 -9.62
C ASN A 169 18.10 -0.67 -8.55
N LYS A 170 18.58 -1.82 -8.99
CA LYS A 170 19.06 -2.93 -8.14
C LYS A 170 17.97 -3.60 -7.29
N SER A 171 16.68 -3.41 -7.60
CA SER A 171 15.56 -4.13 -6.99
C SER A 171 15.52 -5.57 -7.49
N ASP A 172 15.14 -6.48 -6.60
CA ASP A 172 14.79 -7.84 -6.97
C ASP A 172 13.32 -7.86 -7.42
N PHE A 173 13.01 -8.62 -8.46
CA PHE A 173 11.67 -8.73 -9.02
C PHE A 173 11.29 -10.18 -9.30
N GLU A 174 10.00 -10.44 -9.32
CA GLU A 174 9.40 -11.68 -9.72
C GLU A 174 8.71 -11.48 -11.08
N ILE A 175 8.94 -12.40 -12.00
CA ILE A 175 8.31 -12.39 -13.33
C ILE A 175 7.03 -13.22 -13.23
N LEU A 176 5.90 -12.58 -13.56
CA LEU A 176 4.59 -13.22 -13.57
C LEU A 176 4.05 -13.28 -15.02
N ARG A 177 3.35 -14.36 -15.34
CA ARG A 177 2.51 -14.45 -16.54
C ARG A 177 1.10 -14.80 -16.07
N GLY A 178 0.20 -13.80 -16.03
CA GLY A 178 -1.04 -13.89 -15.28
C GLY A 178 -0.77 -14.10 -13.79
N GLU A 179 -1.29 -15.15 -13.20
CA GLU A 179 -1.06 -15.50 -11.78
C GLU A 179 0.15 -16.44 -11.56
N LYS A 180 0.77 -16.92 -12.63
CA LYS A 180 1.86 -17.90 -12.55
C LYS A 180 3.22 -17.24 -12.47
N SER A 181 3.99 -17.58 -11.41
CA SER A 181 5.40 -17.19 -11.29
C SER A 181 6.27 -17.95 -12.29
N LEU A 182 7.05 -17.21 -13.07
CA LEU A 182 8.01 -17.75 -14.04
C LEU A 182 9.45 -17.74 -13.51
N GLY A 183 9.73 -16.94 -12.47
CA GLY A 183 11.04 -16.85 -11.86
C GLY A 183 11.34 -15.49 -11.26
N PHE A 184 12.56 -15.36 -10.75
CA PHE A 184 13.05 -14.16 -10.07
C PHE A 184 14.22 -13.56 -10.84
N GLY A 185 14.38 -12.25 -10.75
CA GLY A 185 15.49 -11.53 -11.35
C GLY A 185 15.90 -10.31 -10.54
N ARG A 186 17.01 -9.69 -10.93
CA ARG A 186 17.47 -8.43 -10.37
C ARG A 186 17.61 -7.37 -11.45
N LEU A 187 16.97 -6.24 -11.24
CA LEU A 187 17.07 -5.09 -12.11
C LEU A 187 18.45 -4.45 -11.93
N LYS A 188 19.21 -4.29 -13.03
CA LYS A 188 20.55 -3.69 -12.97
C LYS A 188 20.53 -2.19 -13.20
N ASN A 189 19.87 -1.74 -14.24
CA ASN A 189 19.76 -0.34 -14.62
C ASN A 189 18.37 -0.03 -15.14
N LEU A 190 17.84 1.13 -14.78
CA LEU A 190 16.68 1.79 -15.37
C LEU A 190 17.18 2.96 -16.22
N GLN A 191 16.63 3.11 -17.42
CA GLN A 191 16.81 4.27 -18.29
C GLN A 191 15.46 4.92 -18.54
#